data_c8819c17f8d7c7ce0d6b45b132cff2c7
#
_entry.id   c8819c17f8d7c7ce0d6b45b132cff2c7
#
_cell.length_a   1.000
_cell.length_b   1.000
_cell.length_c   1.000
_cell.angle_alpha   90.00
_cell.angle_beta   90.00
_cell.angle_gamma   90.00
#
_symmetry.space_group_name_H-M   'P 1'
#
loop_
_entity.id
_entity.type
_entity.pdbx_description
1 polymer ?
#
loop_
_entity_poly.entity_id
_entity_poly.type
_entity_poly.pdbx_seq_one_letter_code
_entity_poly.pdbx_strand_id
1 'polypeptide(L)'
;MAAHNEEANIVESVRSLLNLDYPGYEVIVVNDGSKDSTLESLIKGFGLSRNNVIYRQTIPTSRVKGFYLNPAFPKLIVVDKEHGGKADSLNVGINVSRAPYFCSVDADSVLEESAITRLMRPIIEEPELVKATGGIVRIANGSEVAAGRVAQVKLPTDSLSRFQIVEYIRSFLFGRAGLSMLNSLLIISGTFSMFHKKTVLAVGGYLRETVAEDMELVVRLHKYLREQGERYRINFVPDPICWTEAPRDLRTLRKQRRRWHVGLAETLYIYRGMLFNPRYGRIGLFALPYQLGVELLGPVIEVAGYFVVTVSFFAGFVNEGFFALFLLMAVLVGIFFSIAALFLEELSYRRYQRSRDVLTLLLYGVIENFGYRQLLAFWRTGAVLSFLFKRENKWDYVRKTGFNAPQERLDNKAQNP
;
A
#
# COMPACT_ATOMS: atom_id res chain seq x y z
N MET A 1 -7.03 5.14 -11.35
CA MET A 1 -5.66 5.60 -10.96
C MET A 1 -5.72 7.07 -10.63
N ALA A 2 -5.27 7.48 -9.44
CA ALA A 2 -5.12 8.89 -9.06
C ALA A 2 -3.67 9.31 -9.28
N ALA A 3 -3.42 10.46 -9.93
CA ALA A 3 -2.10 10.97 -10.26
C ALA A 3 -1.93 12.43 -9.80
N HIS A 4 -0.85 12.73 -9.07
CA HIS A 4 -0.47 14.08 -8.67
C HIS A 4 1.05 14.23 -8.66
N ASN A 5 1.59 14.99 -9.61
CA ASN A 5 3.03 15.20 -9.81
C ASN A 5 3.78 13.87 -10.05
N GLU A 6 3.36 13.09 -11.04
CA GLU A 6 3.88 11.77 -11.38
C GLU A 6 4.49 11.72 -12.80
N GLU A 7 4.99 12.84 -13.30
CA GLU A 7 5.56 12.96 -14.66
C GLU A 7 6.59 11.89 -15.01
N ALA A 8 7.35 11.41 -14.01
CA ALA A 8 8.42 10.44 -14.19
C ALA A 8 7.94 9.02 -14.52
N ASN A 9 6.76 8.61 -14.01
CA ASN A 9 6.29 7.22 -14.05
C ASN A 9 4.98 7.05 -14.80
N ILE A 10 4.18 8.10 -14.93
CA ILE A 10 2.76 7.99 -15.33
C ILE A 10 2.55 7.31 -16.68
N VAL A 11 3.40 7.54 -17.67
CA VAL A 11 3.26 6.94 -19.01
C VAL A 11 3.47 5.43 -18.95
N GLU A 12 4.52 4.96 -18.26
CA GLU A 12 4.79 3.52 -18.13
C GLU A 12 3.73 2.83 -17.27
N SER A 13 3.25 3.48 -16.22
CA SER A 13 2.17 2.96 -15.38
C SER A 13 0.87 2.81 -16.17
N VAL A 14 0.49 3.80 -16.98
CA VAL A 14 -0.70 3.70 -17.84
C VAL A 14 -0.52 2.66 -18.94
N ARG A 15 0.67 2.53 -19.53
CA ARG A 15 0.97 1.45 -20.48
C ARG A 15 0.77 0.07 -19.86
N SER A 16 1.19 -0.13 -18.61
CA SER A 16 0.99 -1.41 -17.92
C SER A 16 -0.49 -1.74 -17.77
N LEU A 17 -1.33 -0.74 -17.48
CA LEU A 17 -2.76 -0.94 -17.39
C LEU A 17 -3.42 -1.22 -18.74
N LEU A 18 -2.91 -0.64 -19.83
CA LEU A 18 -3.42 -0.92 -21.18
C LEU A 18 -2.98 -2.29 -21.71
N ASN A 19 -1.92 -2.87 -21.17
CA ASN A 19 -1.40 -4.20 -21.52
C ASN A 19 -2.05 -5.35 -20.73
N LEU A 20 -3.03 -5.08 -19.86
CA LEU A 20 -3.66 -6.11 -19.04
C LEU A 20 -4.41 -7.13 -19.90
N ASP A 21 -4.18 -8.40 -19.60
CA ASP A 21 -4.89 -9.55 -20.21
C ASP A 21 -6.20 -9.78 -19.43
N TYR A 22 -7.18 -8.91 -19.72
CA TYR A 22 -8.53 -9.02 -19.16
C TYR A 22 -9.57 -8.55 -20.20
N PRO A 23 -10.66 -9.30 -20.40
CA PRO A 23 -11.73 -8.87 -21.31
C PRO A 23 -12.57 -7.76 -20.68
N GLY A 24 -12.80 -6.69 -21.40
CA GLY A 24 -13.78 -5.68 -21.01
C GLY A 24 -13.42 -4.89 -19.74
N TYR A 25 -12.41 -4.01 -19.83
CA TYR A 25 -12.05 -3.06 -18.78
C TYR A 25 -11.83 -1.66 -19.37
N GLU A 26 -11.88 -0.68 -18.49
CA GLU A 26 -11.55 0.72 -18.77
C GLU A 26 -10.46 1.21 -17.81
N VAL A 27 -9.60 2.08 -18.29
CA VAL A 27 -8.53 2.71 -17.51
C VAL A 27 -8.89 4.18 -17.33
N ILE A 28 -9.17 4.60 -16.10
CA ILE A 28 -9.49 5.97 -15.76
C ILE A 28 -8.33 6.55 -14.96
N VAL A 29 -7.62 7.51 -15.55
CA VAL A 29 -6.54 8.26 -14.91
C VAL A 29 -7.06 9.62 -14.51
N VAL A 30 -6.97 9.94 -13.23
CA VAL A 30 -7.45 11.23 -12.70
C VAL A 30 -6.26 12.07 -12.30
N ASN A 31 -5.97 13.12 -13.07
CA ASN A 31 -4.98 14.13 -12.76
C ASN A 31 -5.53 15.09 -11.70
N ASP A 32 -4.97 15.03 -10.50
CA ASP A 32 -5.39 15.80 -9.32
C ASP A 32 -4.73 17.17 -9.24
N GLY A 33 -4.87 17.96 -10.29
CA GLY A 33 -4.29 19.31 -10.36
C GLY A 33 -2.78 19.30 -10.22
N SER A 34 -2.08 18.43 -10.95
CA SER A 34 -0.61 18.39 -11.00
C SER A 34 -0.03 19.74 -11.41
N LYS A 35 1.14 20.06 -10.86
CA LYS A 35 1.91 21.27 -11.14
C LYS A 35 3.15 21.01 -12.01
N ASP A 36 3.46 19.74 -12.22
CA ASP A 36 4.51 19.26 -13.12
C ASP A 36 3.91 18.90 -14.50
N SER A 37 4.68 18.25 -15.35
CA SER A 37 4.26 17.83 -16.70
C SER A 37 3.45 16.54 -16.74
N THR A 38 2.79 16.13 -15.64
CA THR A 38 2.01 14.86 -15.61
C THR A 38 0.92 14.82 -16.67
N LEU A 39 0.08 15.86 -16.77
CA LEU A 39 -1.01 15.91 -17.75
C LEU A 39 -0.48 15.99 -19.20
N GLU A 40 0.53 16.81 -19.43
CA GLU A 40 1.20 16.96 -20.74
C GLU A 40 1.84 15.64 -21.19
N SER A 41 2.48 14.90 -20.28
CA SER A 41 3.07 13.59 -20.55
C SER A 41 2.01 12.57 -20.97
N LEU A 42 0.84 12.57 -20.31
CA LEU A 42 -0.30 11.75 -20.72
C LEU A 42 -0.83 12.15 -22.10
N ILE A 43 -1.05 13.44 -22.33
CA ILE A 43 -1.57 13.96 -23.62
C ILE A 43 -0.60 13.57 -24.76
N LYS A 44 0.70 13.81 -24.61
CA LYS A 44 1.70 13.49 -25.62
C LYS A 44 1.91 11.97 -25.77
N GLY A 45 1.99 11.26 -24.65
CA GLY A 45 2.29 9.82 -24.63
C GLY A 45 1.22 8.94 -25.30
N PHE A 46 -0.04 9.42 -25.30
CA PHE A 46 -1.19 8.69 -25.84
C PHE A 46 -1.97 9.48 -26.92
N GLY A 47 -1.46 10.64 -27.35
CA GLY A 47 -2.09 11.46 -28.40
C GLY A 47 -3.52 11.88 -28.03
N LEU A 48 -3.76 12.27 -26.78
CA LEU A 48 -5.10 12.55 -26.27
C LEU A 48 -5.59 13.93 -26.72
N SER A 49 -6.89 14.03 -27.00
CA SER A 49 -7.59 15.30 -27.28
C SER A 49 -8.68 15.55 -26.26
N ARG A 50 -8.94 16.83 -25.99
CA ARG A 50 -10.03 17.23 -25.07
C ARG A 50 -11.36 16.84 -25.65
N ASN A 51 -12.23 16.26 -24.79
CA ASN A 51 -13.54 15.77 -25.20
C ASN A 51 -14.58 16.01 -24.09
N ASN A 52 -15.87 15.87 -24.41
CA ASN A 52 -16.94 15.93 -23.44
C ASN A 52 -17.42 14.53 -23.10
N VAL A 53 -17.40 14.18 -21.80
CA VAL A 53 -17.90 12.91 -21.28
C VAL A 53 -19.04 13.20 -20.32
N ILE A 54 -20.19 12.57 -20.56
CA ILE A 54 -21.32 12.61 -19.64
C ILE A 54 -21.16 11.51 -18.62
N TYR A 55 -21.15 11.86 -17.35
CA TYR A 55 -21.04 10.91 -16.22
C TYR A 55 -21.97 11.32 -15.09
N ARG A 56 -22.32 10.35 -14.23
CA ARG A 56 -23.17 10.59 -13.06
C ARG A 56 -22.29 10.85 -11.84
N GLN A 57 -22.40 12.05 -11.27
CA GLN A 57 -21.74 12.38 -10.01
C GLN A 57 -22.56 11.86 -8.83
N THR A 58 -22.26 10.65 -8.36
CA THR A 58 -22.93 10.04 -7.20
C THR A 58 -22.22 10.41 -5.89
N ILE A 59 -20.90 10.51 -5.91
CA ILE A 59 -20.07 10.92 -4.78
C ILE A 59 -19.64 12.38 -5.02
N PRO A 60 -19.79 13.31 -4.05
CA PRO A 60 -19.30 14.68 -4.17
C PRO A 60 -17.76 14.71 -4.34
N THR A 61 -17.28 15.48 -5.30
CA THR A 61 -15.86 15.64 -5.63
C THR A 61 -15.53 17.08 -5.98
N SER A 62 -14.24 17.41 -5.98
CA SER A 62 -13.74 18.67 -6.50
C SER A 62 -14.05 18.78 -8.00
N ARG A 63 -14.06 20.01 -8.51
CA ARG A 63 -14.48 20.31 -9.89
C ARG A 63 -13.61 19.61 -10.93
N VAL A 64 -14.24 18.89 -11.87
CA VAL A 64 -13.61 18.35 -13.06
C VAL A 64 -13.48 19.47 -14.10
N LYS A 65 -12.26 19.66 -14.64
CA LYS A 65 -11.93 20.68 -15.64
C LYS A 65 -12.12 20.18 -17.07
N GLY A 66 -11.90 18.87 -17.29
CA GLY A 66 -12.05 18.28 -18.62
C GLY A 66 -11.69 16.80 -18.69
N PHE A 67 -12.04 16.23 -19.82
CA PHE A 67 -11.72 14.84 -20.18
C PHE A 67 -10.85 14.83 -21.41
N TYR A 68 -9.95 13.87 -21.51
CA TYR A 68 -9.04 13.68 -22.63
C TYR A 68 -9.08 12.23 -23.10
N LEU A 69 -9.33 12.03 -24.37
CA LEU A 69 -9.56 10.74 -25.00
C LEU A 69 -8.81 10.64 -26.33
N ASN A 70 -8.57 9.40 -26.77
CA ASN A 70 -8.08 9.12 -28.12
C ASN A 70 -8.75 7.82 -28.63
N PRO A 71 -9.41 7.83 -29.82
CA PRO A 71 -10.01 6.65 -30.40
C PRO A 71 -9.03 5.47 -30.61
N ALA A 72 -7.72 5.74 -30.77
CA ALA A 72 -6.70 4.72 -30.84
C ALA A 72 -6.48 3.97 -29.50
N PHE A 73 -6.89 4.57 -28.38
CA PHE A 73 -6.85 3.99 -27.04
C PHE A 73 -8.25 4.01 -26.40
N PRO A 74 -9.22 3.25 -26.93
CA PRO A 74 -10.63 3.36 -26.53
C PRO A 74 -10.90 2.97 -25.07
N LYS A 75 -9.97 2.27 -24.43
CA LYS A 75 -10.04 1.90 -23.01
C LYS A 75 -9.55 3.01 -22.08
N LEU A 76 -8.84 4.05 -22.57
CA LEU A 76 -8.23 5.09 -21.74
C LEU A 76 -9.08 6.33 -21.66
N ILE A 77 -9.37 6.77 -20.44
CA ILE A 77 -10.02 8.04 -20.11
C ILE A 77 -9.09 8.79 -19.15
N VAL A 78 -8.66 9.99 -19.53
CA VAL A 78 -7.91 10.88 -18.63
C VAL A 78 -8.82 12.02 -18.21
N VAL A 79 -8.89 12.26 -16.90
CA VAL A 79 -9.71 13.29 -16.27
C VAL A 79 -8.78 14.31 -15.62
N ASP A 80 -8.90 15.59 -15.99
CA ASP A 80 -8.22 16.69 -15.29
C ASP A 80 -9.20 17.37 -14.33
N LYS A 81 -8.78 17.58 -13.08
CA LYS A 81 -9.60 18.20 -12.03
C LYS A 81 -8.81 19.18 -11.17
N GLU A 82 -9.53 19.98 -10.39
CA GLU A 82 -8.95 20.78 -9.32
C GLU A 82 -8.41 19.86 -8.21
N HIS A 83 -7.29 20.27 -7.59
CA HIS A 83 -6.68 19.48 -6.53
C HIS A 83 -7.64 19.24 -5.36
N GLY A 84 -7.80 17.98 -4.98
CA GLY A 84 -8.69 17.53 -3.89
C GLY A 84 -8.14 16.35 -3.10
N GLY A 85 -6.95 15.87 -3.47
CA GLY A 85 -6.28 14.72 -2.86
C GLY A 85 -6.65 13.37 -3.47
N LYS A 86 -5.94 12.32 -3.04
CA LYS A 86 -6.04 10.96 -3.59
C LYS A 86 -7.47 10.39 -3.47
N ALA A 87 -8.07 10.47 -2.28
CA ALA A 87 -9.42 9.98 -2.03
C ALA A 87 -10.45 10.64 -2.95
N ASP A 88 -10.37 11.97 -3.13
CA ASP A 88 -11.24 12.72 -4.02
C ASP A 88 -11.07 12.27 -5.49
N SER A 89 -9.84 12.05 -5.92
CA SER A 89 -9.54 11.61 -7.28
C SER A 89 -10.02 10.17 -7.54
N LEU A 90 -9.90 9.27 -6.55
CA LEU A 90 -10.47 7.93 -6.64
C LEU A 90 -12.00 7.99 -6.73
N ASN A 91 -12.67 8.90 -5.99
CA ASN A 91 -14.11 9.12 -6.08
C ASN A 91 -14.55 9.65 -7.46
N VAL A 92 -13.75 10.52 -8.09
CA VAL A 92 -13.99 10.91 -9.50
C VAL A 92 -13.92 9.68 -10.41
N GLY A 93 -12.89 8.84 -10.25
CA GLY A 93 -12.76 7.60 -11.01
C GLY A 93 -13.97 6.67 -10.84
N ILE A 94 -14.49 6.51 -9.60
CA ILE A 94 -15.70 5.73 -9.31
C ILE A 94 -16.94 6.32 -9.99
N ASN A 95 -17.11 7.64 -9.97
CA ASN A 95 -18.22 8.32 -10.61
C ASN A 95 -18.21 8.13 -12.14
N VAL A 96 -17.02 8.22 -12.76
CA VAL A 96 -16.83 8.10 -14.22
C VAL A 96 -16.92 6.65 -14.69
N SER A 97 -16.46 5.69 -13.88
CA SER A 97 -16.45 4.26 -14.21
C SER A 97 -17.85 3.72 -14.49
N ARG A 98 -17.96 2.83 -15.48
CA ARG A 98 -19.19 2.13 -15.87
C ARG A 98 -19.25 0.69 -15.38
N ALA A 99 -18.09 0.13 -14.98
CA ALA A 99 -17.97 -1.26 -14.56
C ALA A 99 -18.56 -1.51 -13.15
N PRO A 100 -19.05 -2.74 -12.87
CA PRO A 100 -19.58 -3.12 -11.55
C PRO A 100 -18.51 -3.25 -10.47
N TYR A 101 -17.27 -3.42 -10.87
CA TYR A 101 -16.09 -3.45 -9.99
C TYR A 101 -15.10 -2.39 -10.46
N PHE A 102 -14.32 -1.87 -9.54
CA PHE A 102 -13.19 -0.99 -9.87
C PHE A 102 -11.93 -1.43 -9.13
N CYS A 103 -10.78 -1.25 -9.77
CA CYS A 103 -9.48 -1.47 -9.19
C CYS A 103 -8.79 -0.12 -8.90
N SER A 104 -8.37 0.09 -7.65
CA SER A 104 -7.52 1.22 -7.29
C SER A 104 -6.06 0.85 -7.54
N VAL A 105 -5.35 1.70 -8.31
CA VAL A 105 -3.93 1.54 -8.63
C VAL A 105 -3.23 2.89 -8.48
N ASP A 106 -2.07 2.90 -7.83
CA ASP A 106 -1.25 4.11 -7.70
C ASP A 106 -0.52 4.45 -9.00
N ALA A 107 -0.25 5.73 -9.24
CA ALA A 107 0.34 6.22 -10.47
C ALA A 107 1.83 5.86 -10.65
N ASP A 108 2.48 5.39 -9.58
CA ASP A 108 3.86 4.89 -9.54
C ASP A 108 3.93 3.37 -9.55
N SER A 109 2.91 2.71 -10.08
CA SER A 109 2.79 1.25 -10.04
C SER A 109 2.67 0.65 -11.43
N VAL A 110 3.23 -0.55 -11.59
CA VAL A 110 3.19 -1.38 -12.80
C VAL A 110 2.56 -2.71 -12.46
N LEU A 111 1.50 -3.08 -13.16
CA LEU A 111 0.81 -4.35 -12.97
C LEU A 111 1.34 -5.42 -13.95
N GLU A 112 1.40 -6.67 -13.49
CA GLU A 112 1.58 -7.81 -14.39
C GLU A 112 0.34 -8.01 -15.27
N GLU A 113 0.51 -8.49 -16.51
CA GLU A 113 -0.59 -8.63 -17.48
C GLU A 113 -1.78 -9.42 -16.94
N SER A 114 -1.53 -10.52 -16.23
CA SER A 114 -2.55 -11.38 -15.63
C SER A 114 -3.06 -10.90 -14.27
N ALA A 115 -2.62 -9.72 -13.79
CA ALA A 115 -2.91 -9.27 -12.42
C ALA A 115 -4.42 -9.13 -12.14
N ILE A 116 -5.17 -8.51 -13.06
CA ILE A 116 -6.62 -8.34 -12.88
C ILE A 116 -7.36 -9.67 -13.00
N THR A 117 -6.98 -10.54 -13.94
CA THR A 117 -7.58 -11.87 -14.10
C THR A 117 -7.48 -12.69 -12.82
N ARG A 118 -6.30 -12.67 -12.18
CA ARG A 118 -6.07 -13.37 -10.91
C ARG A 118 -6.81 -12.71 -9.74
N LEU A 119 -6.83 -11.38 -9.70
CA LEU A 119 -7.51 -10.62 -8.63
C LEU A 119 -9.03 -10.80 -8.69
N MET A 120 -9.60 -10.96 -9.88
CA MET A 120 -11.02 -11.21 -10.12
C MET A 120 -11.46 -12.65 -9.81
N ARG A 121 -10.54 -13.60 -9.77
CA ARG A 121 -10.87 -15.02 -9.59
C ARG A 121 -11.78 -15.30 -8.39
N PRO A 122 -11.48 -14.84 -7.15
CA PRO A 122 -12.39 -15.08 -6.01
C PRO A 122 -13.77 -14.41 -6.18
N ILE A 123 -13.81 -13.28 -6.91
CA ILE A 123 -15.08 -12.57 -7.18
C ILE A 123 -15.92 -13.37 -8.17
N ILE A 124 -15.31 -13.97 -9.19
CA ILE A 124 -16.01 -14.80 -10.19
C ILE A 124 -16.50 -16.10 -9.55
N GLU A 125 -15.71 -16.71 -8.66
CA GLU A 125 -16.07 -17.92 -7.95
C GLU A 125 -17.22 -17.72 -6.95
N GLU A 126 -17.27 -16.56 -6.25
CA GLU A 126 -18.27 -16.23 -5.22
C GLU A 126 -18.77 -14.77 -5.37
N PRO A 127 -19.48 -14.41 -6.45
CA PRO A 127 -19.80 -13.01 -6.80
C PRO A 127 -20.69 -12.32 -5.76
N GLU A 128 -21.60 -13.05 -5.13
CA GLU A 128 -22.49 -12.51 -4.10
C GLU A 128 -21.75 -12.29 -2.76
N LEU A 129 -20.68 -13.02 -2.52
CA LEU A 129 -19.99 -13.05 -1.24
C LEU A 129 -18.78 -12.12 -1.21
N VAL A 130 -17.94 -12.12 -2.26
CA VAL A 130 -16.70 -11.35 -2.28
C VAL A 130 -16.96 -9.90 -2.67
N LYS A 131 -16.77 -8.98 -1.71
CA LYS A 131 -17.01 -7.54 -1.88
C LYS A 131 -15.72 -6.75 -2.17
N ALA A 132 -14.56 -7.29 -1.82
CA ALA A 132 -13.28 -6.71 -2.16
C ALA A 132 -12.17 -7.77 -2.21
N THR A 133 -11.16 -7.51 -3.04
CA THR A 133 -9.94 -8.33 -3.12
C THR A 133 -8.71 -7.43 -3.17
N GLY A 134 -7.66 -7.77 -2.44
CA GLY A 134 -6.36 -7.11 -2.50
C GLY A 134 -5.29 -8.03 -3.08
N GLY A 135 -4.43 -7.49 -3.94
CA GLY A 135 -3.28 -8.21 -4.48
C GLY A 135 -1.99 -7.93 -3.71
N ILE A 136 -0.92 -8.67 -4.04
CA ILE A 136 0.39 -8.46 -3.46
C ILE A 136 1.08 -7.26 -4.10
N VAL A 137 1.78 -6.47 -3.27
CA VAL A 137 2.63 -5.36 -3.71
C VAL A 137 4.08 -5.74 -3.52
N ARG A 138 4.90 -5.51 -4.56
CA ARG A 138 6.34 -5.77 -4.56
C ARG A 138 7.12 -4.52 -4.93
N ILE A 139 8.36 -4.49 -4.53
CA ILE A 139 9.26 -3.36 -4.78
C ILE A 139 9.94 -3.56 -6.14
N ALA A 140 9.76 -2.56 -7.03
CA ALA A 140 10.34 -2.54 -8.37
C ALA A 140 11.78 -2.02 -8.40
N ASN A 141 12.28 -1.42 -7.32
CA ASN A 141 13.63 -0.84 -7.25
C ASN A 141 14.70 -1.86 -7.71
N GLY A 142 15.54 -1.43 -8.64
CA GLY A 142 16.57 -2.29 -9.24
C GLY A 142 16.10 -3.13 -10.43
N SER A 143 14.80 -3.34 -10.60
CA SER A 143 14.23 -4.04 -11.74
C SER A 143 14.15 -3.13 -12.98
N GLU A 144 14.15 -3.72 -14.16
CA GLU A 144 13.99 -2.99 -15.43
C GLU A 144 12.53 -2.94 -15.82
N VAL A 145 12.00 -1.73 -16.01
CA VAL A 145 10.63 -1.49 -16.47
C VAL A 145 10.70 -0.91 -17.89
N ALA A 146 10.07 -1.57 -18.84
CA ALA A 146 10.01 -1.14 -20.23
C ALA A 146 8.65 -1.49 -20.85
N ALA A 147 8.10 -0.57 -21.64
CA ALA A 147 6.81 -0.73 -22.32
C ALA A 147 5.66 -1.15 -21.39
N GLY A 148 5.64 -0.65 -20.15
CA GLY A 148 4.63 -0.98 -19.15
C GLY A 148 4.77 -2.39 -18.54
N ARG A 149 5.94 -3.01 -18.61
CA ARG A 149 6.21 -4.35 -18.07
C ARG A 149 7.48 -4.36 -17.25
N VAL A 150 7.54 -5.17 -16.22
CA VAL A 150 8.80 -5.50 -15.56
C VAL A 150 9.53 -6.55 -16.42
N ALA A 151 10.45 -6.08 -17.24
CA ALA A 151 11.19 -6.91 -18.18
C ALA A 151 12.18 -7.86 -17.47
N GLN A 152 12.80 -7.38 -16.39
CA GLN A 152 13.71 -8.19 -15.58
C GLN A 152 13.60 -7.79 -14.11
N VAL A 153 13.31 -8.77 -13.25
CA VAL A 153 13.35 -8.59 -11.78
C VAL A 153 14.81 -8.68 -11.34
N LYS A 154 15.29 -7.60 -10.72
CA LYS A 154 16.66 -7.52 -10.15
C LYS A 154 16.60 -7.01 -8.72
N LEU A 155 17.51 -7.51 -7.89
CA LEU A 155 17.67 -6.98 -6.54
C LEU A 155 18.33 -5.59 -6.60
N PRO A 156 17.79 -4.56 -5.89
CA PRO A 156 18.42 -3.24 -5.82
C PRO A 156 19.80 -3.33 -5.17
N THR A 157 20.68 -2.37 -5.49
CA THR A 157 22.02 -2.31 -4.90
C THR A 157 22.02 -1.65 -3.53
N ASP A 158 21.06 -0.74 -3.27
CA ASP A 158 20.95 -0.04 -2.01
C ASP A 158 20.34 -0.91 -0.90
N SER A 159 20.92 -0.82 0.30
CA SER A 159 20.51 -1.60 1.47
C SER A 159 19.10 -1.26 1.95
N LEU A 160 18.68 0.00 1.81
CA LEU A 160 17.39 0.45 2.30
C LEU A 160 16.23 -0.21 1.54
N SER A 161 16.35 -0.30 0.20
CA SER A 161 15.37 -1.01 -0.62
C SER A 161 15.35 -2.51 -0.33
N ARG A 162 16.51 -3.13 -0.05
CA ARG A 162 16.59 -4.56 0.32
C ARG A 162 15.89 -4.87 1.65
N PHE A 163 16.06 -4.04 2.67
CA PHE A 163 15.31 -4.16 3.92
C PHE A 163 13.80 -4.05 3.69
N GLN A 164 13.36 -3.10 2.85
CA GLN A 164 11.96 -2.95 2.53
C GLN A 164 11.40 -4.15 1.75
N ILE A 165 12.18 -4.79 0.88
CA ILE A 165 11.78 -6.04 0.20
C ILE A 165 11.47 -7.13 1.24
N VAL A 166 12.36 -7.37 2.19
CA VAL A 166 12.14 -8.36 3.27
C VAL A 166 10.91 -8.00 4.10
N GLU A 167 10.77 -6.75 4.49
CA GLU A 167 9.60 -6.25 5.23
C GLU A 167 8.29 -6.47 4.46
N TYR A 168 8.26 -6.19 3.16
CA TYR A 168 7.06 -6.35 2.32
C TYR A 168 6.69 -7.84 2.16
N ILE A 169 7.65 -8.72 1.91
CA ILE A 169 7.40 -10.17 1.84
C ILE A 169 6.79 -10.66 3.15
N ARG A 170 7.35 -10.28 4.29
CA ARG A 170 6.84 -10.70 5.61
C ARG A 170 5.45 -10.14 5.89
N SER A 171 5.22 -8.86 5.67
CA SER A 171 3.96 -8.21 6.06
C SER A 171 2.83 -8.46 5.07
N PHE A 172 3.11 -8.49 3.78
CA PHE A 172 2.06 -8.66 2.77
C PHE A 172 1.73 -10.13 2.51
N LEU A 173 2.73 -11.00 2.37
CA LEU A 173 2.48 -12.40 2.05
C LEU A 173 2.00 -13.16 3.29
N PHE A 174 2.80 -13.17 4.36
CA PHE A 174 2.50 -13.98 5.54
C PHE A 174 1.35 -13.40 6.38
N GLY A 175 1.41 -12.12 6.71
CA GLY A 175 0.43 -11.47 7.60
C GLY A 175 -0.97 -11.36 6.98
N ARG A 176 -1.07 -10.86 5.74
CA ARG A 176 -2.38 -10.64 5.09
C ARG A 176 -3.06 -11.93 4.66
N ALA A 177 -2.31 -12.92 4.20
CA ALA A 177 -2.87 -14.22 3.85
C ALA A 177 -3.56 -14.87 5.06
N GLY A 178 -2.91 -14.88 6.24
CA GLY A 178 -3.48 -15.39 7.47
C GLY A 178 -4.77 -14.67 7.91
N LEU A 179 -4.75 -13.33 7.91
CA LEU A 179 -5.93 -12.53 8.25
C LEU A 179 -7.07 -12.69 7.24
N SER A 180 -6.76 -12.88 5.95
CA SER A 180 -7.74 -13.12 4.90
C SER A 180 -8.51 -14.43 5.14
N MET A 181 -7.82 -15.51 5.51
CA MET A 181 -8.48 -16.80 5.84
C MET A 181 -9.48 -16.67 6.99
N LEU A 182 -9.25 -15.76 7.93
CA LEU A 182 -10.15 -15.48 9.04
C LEU A 182 -11.26 -14.47 8.70
N ASN A 183 -11.31 -13.96 7.46
CA ASN A 183 -12.13 -12.80 7.05
C ASN A 183 -11.99 -11.62 8.03
N SER A 184 -10.73 -11.37 8.44
CA SER A 184 -10.34 -10.37 9.45
C SER A 184 -9.35 -9.35 8.88
N LEU A 185 -9.28 -9.24 7.57
CA LEU A 185 -8.37 -8.34 6.86
C LEU A 185 -8.91 -6.91 6.92
N LEU A 186 -8.24 -6.02 7.65
CA LEU A 186 -8.66 -4.62 7.80
C LEU A 186 -7.98 -3.67 6.80
N ILE A 187 -6.96 -4.15 6.10
CA ILE A 187 -6.25 -3.40 5.08
C ILE A 187 -5.97 -4.25 3.86
N ILE A 188 -6.45 -3.79 2.72
CA ILE A 188 -5.97 -4.19 1.40
C ILE A 188 -5.21 -3.00 0.82
N SER A 189 -4.16 -3.23 0.04
CA SER A 189 -3.28 -2.15 -0.40
C SER A 189 -4.03 -1.12 -1.25
N GLY A 190 -3.90 0.17 -0.90
CA GLY A 190 -4.39 1.27 -1.75
C GLY A 190 -3.74 1.31 -3.13
N THR A 191 -2.57 0.66 -3.27
CA THR A 191 -1.82 0.54 -4.50
C THR A 191 -2.40 -0.49 -5.47
N PHE A 192 -3.05 -1.56 -4.96
CA PHE A 192 -3.62 -2.62 -5.78
C PHE A 192 -4.75 -3.35 -5.06
N SER A 193 -5.97 -2.87 -5.28
CA SER A 193 -7.17 -3.43 -4.66
C SER A 193 -8.38 -3.27 -5.55
N MET A 194 -9.25 -4.29 -5.54
CA MET A 194 -10.49 -4.32 -6.28
C MET A 194 -11.69 -4.32 -5.36
N PHE A 195 -12.71 -3.55 -5.70
CA PHE A 195 -13.91 -3.36 -4.91
C PHE A 195 -15.18 -3.53 -5.72
N HIS A 196 -16.23 -4.06 -5.13
CA HIS A 196 -17.58 -4.03 -5.66
C HIS A 196 -18.13 -2.61 -5.58
N LYS A 197 -18.34 -1.98 -6.75
CA LYS A 197 -18.68 -0.56 -6.86
C LYS A 197 -19.94 -0.19 -6.09
N LYS A 198 -21.01 -1.00 -6.21
CA LYS A 198 -22.29 -0.75 -5.52
C LYS A 198 -22.12 -0.68 -4.00
N THR A 199 -21.32 -1.56 -3.42
CA THR A 199 -21.05 -1.56 -1.97
C THR A 199 -20.27 -0.33 -1.54
N VAL A 200 -19.28 0.11 -2.35
CA VAL A 200 -18.50 1.32 -2.05
C VAL A 200 -19.36 2.58 -2.19
N LEU A 201 -20.25 2.64 -3.18
CA LEU A 201 -21.22 3.75 -3.32
C LEU A 201 -22.18 3.81 -2.13
N ALA A 202 -22.65 2.67 -1.62
CA ALA A 202 -23.54 2.61 -0.46
C ALA A 202 -22.92 3.20 0.83
N VAL A 203 -21.59 3.17 0.94
CA VAL A 203 -20.87 3.77 2.08
C VAL A 203 -20.31 5.17 1.76
N GLY A 204 -20.62 5.76 0.58
CA GLY A 204 -20.24 7.11 0.21
C GLY A 204 -18.85 7.28 -0.40
N GLY A 205 -18.21 6.21 -0.89
CA GLY A 205 -16.88 6.27 -1.53
C GLY A 205 -15.73 6.39 -0.54
N TYR A 206 -14.58 6.91 -0.98
CA TYR A 206 -13.42 7.17 -0.13
C TYR A 206 -13.61 8.45 0.69
N LEU A 207 -13.22 8.43 1.97
CA LEU A 207 -13.20 9.62 2.83
C LEU A 207 -11.96 10.48 2.55
N ARG A 208 -12.16 11.82 2.51
CA ARG A 208 -11.08 12.78 2.23
C ARG A 208 -10.32 13.20 3.48
N GLU A 209 -10.91 13.05 4.65
CA GLU A 209 -10.44 13.55 5.92
C GLU A 209 -9.44 12.61 6.60
N THR A 210 -9.12 11.47 6.00
CA THR A 210 -8.14 10.50 6.53
C THR A 210 -6.91 10.41 5.65
N VAL A 211 -5.77 10.11 6.26
CA VAL A 211 -4.51 9.86 5.52
C VAL A 211 -4.32 8.39 5.13
N ALA A 212 -5.21 7.49 5.55
CA ALA A 212 -5.25 6.07 5.21
C ALA A 212 -6.62 5.69 4.63
N GLU A 213 -6.96 6.31 3.51
CA GLU A 213 -8.23 6.16 2.80
C GLU A 213 -8.56 4.70 2.44
N ASP A 214 -7.52 3.88 2.20
CA ASP A 214 -7.63 2.48 1.85
C ASP A 214 -8.02 1.60 3.05
N MET A 215 -7.36 1.75 4.19
CA MET A 215 -7.71 1.04 5.41
C MET A 215 -9.08 1.47 5.94
N GLU A 216 -9.33 2.77 5.96
CA GLU A 216 -10.60 3.35 6.42
C GLU A 216 -11.78 2.77 5.63
N LEU A 217 -11.69 2.75 4.30
CA LEU A 217 -12.73 2.18 3.44
C LEU A 217 -13.01 0.71 3.78
N VAL A 218 -11.97 -0.12 3.96
CA VAL A 218 -12.14 -1.53 4.28
C VAL A 218 -12.84 -1.71 5.64
N VAL A 219 -12.44 -0.96 6.67
CA VAL A 219 -13.07 -1.03 8.00
C VAL A 219 -14.53 -0.57 7.93
N ARG A 220 -14.82 0.48 7.16
CA ARG A 220 -16.18 0.97 6.94
C ARG A 220 -17.06 -0.02 6.19
N LEU A 221 -16.51 -0.73 5.20
CA LEU A 221 -17.19 -1.81 4.51
C LEU A 221 -17.53 -2.95 5.48
N HIS A 222 -16.59 -3.37 6.33
CA HIS A 222 -16.85 -4.36 7.37
C HIS A 222 -17.98 -3.90 8.31
N LYS A 223 -17.95 -2.65 8.76
CA LYS A 223 -19.00 -2.07 9.61
C LYS A 223 -20.35 -2.15 8.92
N TYR A 224 -20.45 -1.58 7.72
CA TYR A 224 -21.68 -1.51 6.94
C TYR A 224 -22.28 -2.89 6.68
N LEU A 225 -21.50 -3.83 6.15
CA LEU A 225 -21.96 -5.16 5.79
C LEU A 225 -22.40 -5.97 7.01
N ARG A 226 -21.72 -5.82 8.16
CA ARG A 226 -22.14 -6.43 9.43
C ARG A 226 -23.43 -5.82 9.97
N GLU A 227 -23.61 -4.52 9.87
CA GLU A 227 -24.84 -3.83 10.30
C GLU A 227 -26.04 -4.19 9.43
N GLN A 228 -25.82 -4.50 8.14
CA GLN A 228 -26.86 -5.02 7.22
C GLN A 228 -27.12 -6.53 7.41
N GLY A 229 -26.35 -7.24 8.22
CA GLY A 229 -26.47 -8.70 8.38
C GLY A 229 -26.04 -9.49 7.13
N GLU A 230 -25.34 -8.87 6.18
CA GLU A 230 -24.88 -9.50 4.96
C GLU A 230 -23.76 -10.51 5.24
N ARG A 231 -23.79 -11.65 4.51
CA ARG A 231 -22.61 -12.51 4.39
C ARG A 231 -21.67 -11.91 3.34
N TYR A 232 -20.40 -11.80 3.70
CA TYR A 232 -19.42 -11.21 2.79
C TYR A 232 -18.01 -11.73 3.08
N ARG A 233 -17.13 -11.55 2.10
CA ARG A 233 -15.68 -11.76 2.21
C ARG A 233 -14.91 -10.57 1.66
N ILE A 234 -13.78 -10.28 2.32
CA ILE A 234 -12.73 -9.40 1.84
C ILE A 234 -11.46 -10.24 1.80
N ASN A 235 -10.98 -10.53 0.60
CA ASN A 235 -9.92 -11.49 0.37
C ASN A 235 -8.59 -10.81 0.03
N PHE A 236 -7.50 -11.46 0.42
CA PHE A 236 -6.17 -11.18 -0.10
C PHE A 236 -5.77 -12.31 -1.05
N VAL A 237 -5.33 -11.93 -2.25
CA VAL A 237 -4.86 -12.85 -3.29
C VAL A 237 -3.35 -12.66 -3.43
N PRO A 238 -2.52 -13.65 -3.05
CA PRO A 238 -1.07 -13.47 -3.01
C PRO A 238 -0.37 -13.64 -4.35
N ASP A 239 -1.08 -14.02 -5.40
CA ASP A 239 -0.51 -14.33 -6.71
C ASP A 239 -0.45 -13.13 -7.68
N PRO A 240 -1.49 -12.24 -7.80
CA PRO A 240 -1.41 -11.08 -8.67
C PRO A 240 -0.43 -10.04 -8.13
N ILE A 241 0.50 -9.58 -8.96
CA ILE A 241 1.57 -8.69 -8.54
C ILE A 241 1.38 -7.27 -9.07
N CYS A 242 1.53 -6.34 -8.16
CA CYS A 242 1.72 -4.93 -8.41
C CYS A 242 3.15 -4.52 -8.00
N TRP A 243 3.91 -3.95 -8.90
CA TRP A 243 5.25 -3.45 -8.66
C TRP A 243 5.20 -1.95 -8.41
N THR A 244 5.80 -1.49 -7.31
CA THR A 244 5.81 -0.07 -6.92
C THR A 244 7.22 0.40 -6.56
N GLU A 245 7.47 1.70 -6.65
CA GLU A 245 8.73 2.31 -6.23
C GLU A 245 8.76 2.53 -4.72
N ALA A 246 9.74 1.93 -4.04
CA ALA A 246 9.97 2.15 -2.61
C ALA A 246 10.93 3.32 -2.36
N PRO A 247 10.81 4.02 -1.21
CA PRO A 247 11.75 5.07 -0.80
C PRO A 247 13.21 4.60 -0.77
N ARG A 248 14.09 5.42 -1.34
CA ARG A 248 15.54 5.15 -1.38
C ARG A 248 16.33 5.91 -0.32
N ASP A 249 15.70 6.78 0.44
CA ASP A 249 16.31 7.54 1.52
C ASP A 249 15.51 7.46 2.83
N LEU A 250 16.20 7.63 3.96
CA LEU A 250 15.60 7.51 5.30
C LEU A 250 14.56 8.60 5.59
N ARG A 251 14.71 9.79 5.03
CA ARG A 251 13.78 10.92 5.26
C ARG A 251 12.42 10.61 4.62
N THR A 252 12.43 10.14 3.39
CA THR A 252 11.22 9.75 2.65
C THR A 252 10.57 8.52 3.27
N LEU A 253 11.37 7.51 3.64
CA LEU A 253 10.88 6.32 4.34
C LEU A 253 10.21 6.69 5.68
N ARG A 254 10.85 7.55 6.49
CA ARG A 254 10.26 8.04 7.75
C ARG A 254 8.91 8.72 7.54
N LYS A 255 8.78 9.59 6.52
CA LYS A 255 7.51 10.26 6.19
C LYS A 255 6.44 9.23 5.83
N GLN A 256 6.77 8.24 5.00
CA GLN A 256 5.84 7.18 4.59
C GLN A 256 5.39 6.34 5.79
N ARG A 257 6.31 5.85 6.63
CA ARG A 257 5.98 5.01 7.79
C ARG A 257 5.19 5.78 8.85
N ARG A 258 5.53 7.05 9.07
CA ARG A 258 4.76 7.92 9.97
C ARG A 258 3.33 8.09 9.46
N ARG A 259 3.13 8.36 8.16
CA ARG A 259 1.80 8.51 7.55
C ARG A 259 0.97 7.24 7.76
N TRP A 260 1.52 6.06 7.45
CA TRP A 260 0.81 4.80 7.65
C TRP A 260 0.37 4.58 9.09
N HIS A 261 1.25 4.90 10.04
CA HIS A 261 0.97 4.66 11.44
C HIS A 261 -0.03 5.68 12.03
N VAL A 262 0.00 6.93 11.58
CA VAL A 262 -1.03 7.94 11.89
C VAL A 262 -2.38 7.50 11.32
N GLY A 263 -2.43 7.06 10.06
CA GLY A 263 -3.66 6.58 9.44
C GLY A 263 -4.27 5.36 10.14
N LEU A 264 -3.41 4.44 10.64
CA LEU A 264 -3.85 3.35 11.51
C LEU A 264 -4.50 3.89 12.80
N ALA A 265 -3.85 4.84 13.47
CA ALA A 265 -4.39 5.45 14.70
C ALA A 265 -5.71 6.20 14.45
N GLU A 266 -5.81 6.97 13.36
CA GLU A 266 -7.04 7.66 12.92
C GLU A 266 -8.17 6.66 12.68
N THR A 267 -7.93 5.62 11.91
CA THR A 267 -8.94 4.61 11.60
C THR A 267 -9.43 3.89 12.85
N LEU A 268 -8.54 3.48 13.73
CA LEU A 268 -8.92 2.84 15.01
C LEU A 268 -9.71 3.80 15.90
N TYR A 269 -9.37 5.08 15.93
CA TYR A 269 -10.09 6.10 16.69
C TYR A 269 -11.50 6.35 16.12
N ILE A 270 -11.64 6.47 14.80
CA ILE A 270 -12.94 6.64 14.12
C ILE A 270 -13.86 5.47 14.44
N TYR A 271 -13.34 4.23 14.36
CA TYR A 271 -14.11 3.01 14.55
C TYR A 271 -13.98 2.39 15.95
N ARG A 272 -13.58 3.17 16.97
CA ARG A 272 -13.43 2.69 18.35
C ARG A 272 -14.68 2.02 18.94
N GLY A 273 -15.88 2.41 18.49
CA GLY A 273 -17.13 1.76 18.91
C GLY A 273 -17.32 0.32 18.41
N MET A 274 -16.49 -0.12 17.46
CA MET A 274 -16.45 -1.52 17.02
C MET A 274 -15.47 -2.37 17.86
N LEU A 275 -14.53 -1.73 18.57
CA LEU A 275 -13.50 -2.38 19.36
C LEU A 275 -14.13 -3.16 20.54
N PHE A 276 -13.75 -4.43 20.67
CA PHE A 276 -14.31 -5.38 21.66
C PHE A 276 -15.82 -5.57 21.58
N ASN A 277 -16.47 -5.15 20.49
CA ASN A 277 -17.91 -5.25 20.32
C ASN A 277 -18.32 -6.53 19.57
N PRO A 278 -19.06 -7.47 20.23
CA PRO A 278 -19.47 -8.75 19.65
C PRO A 278 -20.37 -8.60 18.40
N ARG A 279 -21.09 -7.49 18.26
CA ARG A 279 -21.94 -7.19 17.09
C ARG A 279 -21.16 -7.29 15.79
N TYR A 280 -19.88 -6.96 15.81
CA TYR A 280 -19.00 -6.99 14.63
C TYR A 280 -18.23 -8.31 14.51
N GLY A 281 -18.51 -9.30 15.37
CA GLY A 281 -17.90 -10.64 15.32
C GLY A 281 -16.37 -10.59 15.37
N ARG A 282 -15.70 -11.33 14.47
CA ARG A 282 -14.21 -11.38 14.43
C ARG A 282 -13.55 -10.04 14.18
N ILE A 283 -14.24 -9.11 13.50
CA ILE A 283 -13.68 -7.76 13.27
C ILE A 283 -13.55 -7.01 14.59
N GLY A 284 -14.62 -6.99 15.39
CA GLY A 284 -14.61 -6.28 16.69
C GLY A 284 -13.80 -7.01 17.77
N LEU A 285 -13.87 -8.34 17.82
CA LEU A 285 -13.28 -9.14 18.91
C LEU A 285 -11.81 -9.55 18.66
N PHE A 286 -11.37 -9.58 17.40
CA PHE A 286 -10.02 -10.04 17.06
C PHE A 286 -9.25 -9.01 16.19
N ALA A 287 -9.78 -8.65 15.01
CA ALA A 287 -9.01 -7.86 14.05
C ALA A 287 -8.65 -6.46 14.56
N LEU A 288 -9.62 -5.71 15.09
CA LEU A 288 -9.39 -4.37 15.65
C LEU A 288 -8.54 -4.41 16.95
N PRO A 289 -8.77 -5.32 17.92
CA PRO A 289 -7.88 -5.49 19.06
C PRO A 289 -6.44 -5.87 18.66
N TYR A 290 -6.25 -6.73 17.67
CA TYR A 290 -4.94 -7.06 17.13
C TYR A 290 -4.24 -5.83 16.55
N GLN A 291 -4.94 -5.05 15.71
CA GLN A 291 -4.37 -3.82 15.14
C GLN A 291 -4.02 -2.78 16.23
N LEU A 292 -4.85 -2.67 17.26
CA LEU A 292 -4.57 -1.77 18.38
C LEU A 292 -3.37 -2.25 19.19
N GLY A 293 -3.37 -3.50 19.64
CA GLY A 293 -2.37 -4.03 20.58
C GLY A 293 -1.02 -4.29 19.92
N VAL A 294 -1.03 -4.94 18.74
CA VAL A 294 0.19 -5.40 18.06
C VAL A 294 0.73 -4.34 17.10
N GLU A 295 -0.11 -3.81 16.22
CA GLU A 295 0.37 -2.91 15.17
C GLU A 295 0.53 -1.46 15.67
N LEU A 296 -0.43 -0.92 16.44
CA LEU A 296 -0.36 0.46 16.91
C LEU A 296 0.49 0.60 18.16
N LEU A 297 0.22 -0.20 19.22
CA LEU A 297 0.88 -0.08 20.51
C LEU A 297 2.18 -0.90 20.59
N GLY A 298 2.34 -1.95 19.78
CA GLY A 298 3.54 -2.78 19.78
C GLY A 298 4.85 -1.98 19.70
N PRO A 299 5.03 -1.05 18.74
CA PRO A 299 6.21 -0.19 18.67
C PRO A 299 6.42 0.69 19.91
N VAL A 300 5.33 1.16 20.52
CA VAL A 300 5.41 1.97 21.76
C VAL A 300 5.90 1.12 22.93
N ILE A 301 5.38 -0.10 23.07
CA ILE A 301 5.79 -1.06 24.10
C ILE A 301 7.26 -1.46 23.88
N GLU A 302 7.66 -1.69 22.63
CA GLU A 302 9.03 -2.04 22.25
C GLU A 302 10.01 -0.91 22.66
N VAL A 303 9.71 0.35 22.29
CA VAL A 303 10.55 1.51 22.67
C VAL A 303 10.58 1.74 24.17
N ALA A 304 9.44 1.60 24.85
CA ALA A 304 9.39 1.67 26.31
C ALA A 304 10.21 0.55 26.96
N GLY A 305 10.17 -0.66 26.40
CA GLY A 305 10.99 -1.80 26.80
C GLY A 305 12.48 -1.50 26.70
N TYR A 306 12.94 -0.91 25.62
CA TYR A 306 14.35 -0.49 25.47
C TYR A 306 14.75 0.49 26.58
N PHE A 307 13.90 1.49 26.88
CA PHE A 307 14.17 2.45 27.95
C PHE A 307 14.24 1.77 29.33
N VAL A 308 13.20 0.97 29.67
CA VAL A 308 13.12 0.27 30.96
C VAL A 308 14.32 -0.64 31.16
N VAL A 309 14.68 -1.44 30.15
CA VAL A 309 15.83 -2.37 30.22
C VAL A 309 17.13 -1.62 30.40
N THR A 310 17.33 -0.53 29.66
CA THR A 310 18.55 0.29 29.79
C THR A 310 18.68 0.88 31.20
N VAL A 311 17.60 1.48 31.73
CA VAL A 311 17.59 2.03 33.09
C VAL A 311 17.83 0.93 34.14
N SER A 312 17.17 -0.22 34.02
CA SER A 312 17.30 -1.34 34.95
C SER A 312 18.72 -1.93 34.94
N PHE A 313 19.37 -1.95 33.78
CA PHE A 313 20.75 -2.40 33.67
C PHE A 313 21.68 -1.47 34.44
N PHE A 314 21.63 -0.18 34.24
CA PHE A 314 22.46 0.79 34.97
C PHE A 314 22.12 0.87 36.46
N ALA A 315 20.90 0.55 36.85
CA ALA A 315 20.49 0.47 38.25
C ALA A 315 20.85 -0.85 38.94
N GLY A 316 21.46 -1.81 38.22
CA GLY A 316 21.89 -3.10 38.80
C GLY A 316 20.73 -4.10 39.05
N PHE A 317 19.53 -3.85 38.50
CA PHE A 317 18.38 -4.74 38.69
C PHE A 317 18.30 -5.89 37.68
N VAL A 318 19.14 -5.89 36.66
CA VAL A 318 19.09 -6.87 35.57
C VAL A 318 20.05 -8.03 35.85
N ASN A 319 19.52 -9.25 35.87
CA ASN A 319 20.37 -10.44 35.79
C ASN A 319 20.92 -10.56 34.37
N GLU A 320 22.25 -10.45 34.22
CA GLU A 320 22.93 -10.41 32.91
C GLU A 320 22.67 -11.67 32.09
N GLY A 321 22.66 -12.85 32.71
CA GLY A 321 22.41 -14.12 32.03
C GLY A 321 20.99 -14.24 31.49
N PHE A 322 20.01 -13.85 32.30
CA PHE A 322 18.59 -13.81 31.90
C PHE A 322 18.37 -12.80 30.77
N PHE A 323 18.98 -11.62 30.90
CA PHE A 323 18.86 -10.58 29.88
C PHE A 323 19.46 -11.02 28.53
N ALA A 324 20.66 -11.61 28.55
CA ALA A 324 21.29 -12.13 27.34
C ALA A 324 20.44 -13.21 26.66
N LEU A 325 19.85 -14.13 27.44
CA LEU A 325 18.97 -15.16 26.94
C LEU A 325 17.69 -14.57 26.34
N PHE A 326 17.05 -13.61 27.01
CA PHE A 326 15.86 -12.92 26.52
C PHE A 326 16.13 -12.18 25.21
N LEU A 327 17.24 -11.44 25.14
CA LEU A 327 17.65 -10.73 23.93
C LEU A 327 17.91 -11.69 22.77
N LEU A 328 18.64 -12.77 23.03
CA LEU A 328 18.90 -13.82 22.06
C LEU A 328 17.60 -14.41 21.52
N MET A 329 16.66 -14.76 22.39
CA MET A 329 15.36 -15.30 21.98
C MET A 329 14.55 -14.30 21.17
N ALA A 330 14.51 -13.02 21.56
CA ALA A 330 13.79 -11.97 20.81
C ALA A 330 14.36 -11.80 19.38
N VAL A 331 15.69 -11.81 19.24
CA VAL A 331 16.36 -11.74 17.94
C VAL A 331 16.11 -13.00 17.12
N LEU A 332 16.21 -14.20 17.70
CA LEU A 332 15.97 -15.47 17.00
C LEU A 332 14.53 -15.58 16.49
N VAL A 333 13.54 -15.17 17.28
CA VAL A 333 12.14 -15.13 16.85
C VAL A 333 11.95 -14.15 15.67
N GLY A 334 12.56 -12.98 15.72
CA GLY A 334 12.55 -12.03 14.62
C GLY A 334 13.16 -12.59 13.34
N ILE A 335 14.32 -13.22 13.43
CA ILE A 335 15.01 -13.90 12.32
C ILE A 335 14.13 -15.01 11.77
N PHE A 336 13.55 -15.85 12.64
CA PHE A 336 12.70 -16.97 12.23
C PHE A 336 11.54 -16.51 11.34
N PHE A 337 10.79 -15.48 11.75
CA PHE A 337 9.68 -14.98 10.94
C PHE A 337 10.12 -14.38 9.61
N SER A 338 11.25 -13.69 9.56
CA SER A 338 11.76 -13.11 8.31
C SER A 338 12.24 -14.20 7.35
N ILE A 339 12.95 -15.20 7.85
CA ILE A 339 13.42 -16.34 7.06
C ILE A 339 12.23 -17.20 6.60
N ALA A 340 11.27 -17.51 7.48
CA ALA A 340 10.09 -18.27 7.12
C ALA A 340 9.27 -17.60 6.00
N ALA A 341 9.12 -16.27 6.05
CA ALA A 341 8.45 -15.52 5.01
C ALA A 341 9.20 -15.57 3.66
N LEU A 342 10.53 -15.47 3.68
CA LEU A 342 11.37 -15.58 2.49
C LEU A 342 11.35 -17.00 1.90
N PHE A 343 11.35 -18.05 2.73
CA PHE A 343 11.18 -19.42 2.27
C PHE A 343 9.80 -19.66 1.65
N LEU A 344 8.74 -19.14 2.26
CA LEU A 344 7.39 -19.22 1.69
C LEU A 344 7.33 -18.56 0.32
N GLU A 345 7.97 -17.39 0.18
CA GLU A 345 8.10 -16.68 -1.10
C GLU A 345 8.83 -17.53 -2.15
N GLU A 346 9.98 -18.08 -1.79
CA GLU A 346 10.81 -18.87 -2.71
C GLU A 346 10.11 -20.15 -3.14
N LEU A 347 9.46 -20.85 -2.21
CA LEU A 347 8.72 -22.08 -2.50
C LEU A 347 7.47 -21.84 -3.36
N SER A 348 6.79 -20.67 -3.18
CA SER A 348 5.52 -20.39 -3.85
C SER A 348 5.69 -19.69 -5.18
N TYR A 349 6.65 -18.77 -5.34
CA TYR A 349 6.68 -17.83 -6.47
C TYR A 349 8.01 -17.74 -7.21
N ARG A 350 9.14 -18.04 -6.58
CA ARG A 350 10.50 -18.03 -7.17
C ARG A 350 10.80 -16.79 -8.03
N ARG A 351 10.51 -15.60 -7.51
CA ARG A 351 10.64 -14.36 -8.29
C ARG A 351 12.09 -13.91 -8.51
N TYR A 352 12.97 -14.20 -7.55
CA TYR A 352 14.40 -13.94 -7.66
C TYR A 352 15.10 -15.19 -8.22
N GLN A 353 15.40 -15.18 -9.53
CA GLN A 353 15.95 -16.36 -10.22
C GLN A 353 17.39 -16.70 -9.85
N ARG A 354 18.15 -15.72 -9.33
CA ARG A 354 19.54 -15.92 -8.95
C ARG A 354 19.64 -16.34 -7.49
N SER A 355 20.26 -17.50 -7.23
CA SER A 355 20.49 -17.97 -5.85
C SER A 355 21.25 -16.96 -4.97
N ARG A 356 22.11 -16.13 -5.57
CA ARG A 356 22.82 -15.04 -4.89
C ARG A 356 21.85 -13.98 -4.36
N ASP A 357 20.79 -13.67 -5.10
CA ASP A 357 19.79 -12.67 -4.68
C ASP A 357 18.99 -13.19 -3.49
N VAL A 358 18.59 -14.47 -3.54
CA VAL A 358 17.90 -15.13 -2.42
C VAL A 358 18.77 -15.16 -1.17
N LEU A 359 20.06 -15.54 -1.31
CA LEU A 359 21.00 -15.54 -0.19
C LEU A 359 21.21 -14.14 0.40
N THR A 360 21.26 -13.12 -0.48
CA THR A 360 21.32 -11.72 -0.04
C THR A 360 20.09 -11.34 0.76
N LEU A 361 18.87 -11.68 0.32
CA LEU A 361 17.65 -11.38 1.06
C LEU A 361 17.60 -12.12 2.41
N LEU A 362 18.05 -13.38 2.47
CA LEU A 362 18.17 -14.11 3.73
C LEU A 362 19.11 -13.40 4.71
N LEU A 363 20.28 -12.92 4.22
CA LEU A 363 21.20 -12.13 5.02
C LEU A 363 20.55 -10.84 5.53
N TYR A 364 19.81 -10.12 4.68
CA TYR A 364 19.07 -8.91 5.09
C TYR A 364 17.95 -9.23 6.09
N GLY A 365 17.31 -10.40 5.99
CA GLY A 365 16.34 -10.90 6.98
C GLY A 365 16.93 -11.12 8.38
N VAL A 366 18.24 -11.41 8.45
CA VAL A 366 18.99 -11.46 9.72
C VAL A 366 19.37 -10.04 10.16
N ILE A 367 20.00 -9.26 9.29
CA ILE A 367 20.56 -7.94 9.62
C ILE A 367 19.47 -6.93 10.01
N GLU A 368 18.25 -7.02 9.46
CA GLU A 368 17.15 -6.07 9.78
C GLU A 368 16.84 -6.03 11.29
N ASN A 369 17.14 -7.09 12.03
CA ASN A 369 16.91 -7.17 13.47
C ASN A 369 17.92 -6.33 14.29
N PHE A 370 18.97 -5.81 13.65
CA PHE A 370 20.04 -5.03 14.27
C PHE A 370 20.04 -3.60 13.71
N GLY A 371 19.14 -2.75 14.22
CA GLY A 371 19.07 -1.31 13.89
C GLY A 371 17.86 -0.92 13.04
N TYR A 372 17.59 -1.57 11.89
CA TYR A 372 16.51 -1.16 10.99
C TYR A 372 15.13 -1.27 11.66
N ARG A 373 14.80 -2.38 12.30
CA ARG A 373 13.51 -2.58 13.00
C ARG A 373 13.35 -1.60 14.16
N GLN A 374 14.40 -1.38 14.94
CA GLN A 374 14.41 -0.42 16.04
C GLN A 374 14.16 1.00 15.54
N LEU A 375 14.83 1.40 14.45
CA LEU A 375 14.60 2.70 13.82
C LEU A 375 13.13 2.89 13.42
N LEU A 376 12.52 1.87 12.81
CA LEU A 376 11.10 1.91 12.45
C LEU A 376 10.21 2.00 13.70
N ALA A 377 10.51 1.27 14.79
CA ALA A 377 9.77 1.33 16.04
C ALA A 377 9.79 2.75 16.65
N PHE A 378 10.94 3.42 16.66
CA PHE A 378 11.04 4.82 17.09
C PHE A 378 10.19 5.77 16.24
N TRP A 379 10.20 5.62 14.91
CA TRP A 379 9.40 6.49 14.05
C TRP A 379 7.89 6.25 14.21
N ARG A 380 7.48 4.98 14.36
CA ARG A 380 6.09 4.60 14.61
C ARG A 380 5.59 5.10 15.96
N THR A 381 6.40 4.99 17.01
CA THR A 381 6.11 5.57 18.35
C THR A 381 5.96 7.09 18.26
N GLY A 382 6.86 7.77 17.56
CA GLY A 382 6.74 9.21 17.32
C GLY A 382 5.48 9.59 16.54
N ALA A 383 4.95 8.72 15.67
CA ALA A 383 3.69 8.93 14.97
C ALA A 383 2.49 8.83 15.94
N VAL A 384 2.46 7.84 16.84
CA VAL A 384 1.43 7.70 17.87
C VAL A 384 1.38 8.93 18.78
N LEU A 385 2.54 9.36 19.28
CA LEU A 385 2.63 10.57 20.11
C LEU A 385 2.14 11.82 19.37
N SER A 386 2.53 11.96 18.09
CA SER A 386 2.08 13.06 17.24
C SER A 386 0.56 13.08 17.05
N PHE A 387 -0.07 11.93 16.91
CA PHE A 387 -1.52 11.79 16.81
C PHE A 387 -2.20 12.17 18.14
N LEU A 388 -1.70 11.68 19.27
CA LEU A 388 -2.25 11.99 20.61
C LEU A 388 -2.18 13.48 20.95
N PHE A 389 -1.09 14.16 20.56
CA PHE A 389 -0.91 15.60 20.77
C PHE A 389 -1.55 16.49 19.69
N LYS A 390 -2.40 15.91 18.82
CA LYS A 390 -3.15 16.63 17.75
C LYS A 390 -2.26 17.52 16.87
N ARG A 391 -1.03 17.14 16.61
CA ARG A 391 -0.16 17.85 15.67
C ARG A 391 -0.69 17.63 14.25
N GLU A 392 -0.97 18.70 13.52
CA GLU A 392 -1.43 18.61 12.13
C GLU A 392 -0.46 17.76 11.28
N ASN A 393 -0.99 16.70 10.69
CA ASN A 393 -0.27 15.88 9.73
C ASN A 393 -0.72 16.32 8.34
N LYS A 394 0.03 17.24 7.72
CA LYS A 394 -0.18 17.63 6.31
C LYS A 394 0.31 16.51 5.40
N TRP A 395 -0.43 16.28 4.33
CA TRP A 395 -0.04 15.36 3.28
C TRP A 395 1.19 15.94 2.55
N ASP A 396 2.38 15.39 2.84
CA ASP A 396 3.61 15.79 2.18
C ASP A 396 3.84 14.92 0.94
N TYR A 397 3.99 15.56 -0.20
CA TYR A 397 4.38 14.91 -1.45
C TYR A 397 5.72 14.18 -1.29
N VAL A 398 5.77 12.93 -1.75
CA VAL A 398 6.99 12.11 -1.82
C VAL A 398 7.49 12.17 -3.26
N ARG A 399 8.62 12.84 -3.49
CA ARG A 399 9.22 12.92 -4.83
C ARG A 399 9.65 11.53 -5.31
N LYS A 400 9.20 11.16 -6.50
CA LYS A 400 9.57 9.92 -7.18
C LYS A 400 10.74 10.16 -8.12
N THR A 401 11.61 9.16 -8.27
CA THR A 401 12.78 9.25 -9.15
C THR A 401 12.57 8.63 -10.52
N GLY A 402 11.55 7.78 -10.65
CA GLY A 402 11.23 7.01 -11.85
C GLY A 402 11.85 5.61 -11.83
N PHE A 403 11.15 4.64 -12.44
CA PHE A 403 11.58 3.24 -12.46
C PHE A 403 12.97 3.04 -13.07
N ASN A 404 13.31 3.82 -14.10
CA ASN A 404 14.54 3.68 -14.89
C ASN A 404 15.58 4.78 -14.60
N ALA A 405 15.49 5.53 -13.49
CA ALA A 405 16.47 6.55 -13.16
C ALA A 405 17.86 5.93 -12.90
N PRO A 406 18.93 6.38 -13.59
CA PRO A 406 20.29 5.92 -13.33
C PRO A 406 20.68 6.20 -11.88
N GLN A 407 21.28 5.24 -11.20
CA GLN A 407 21.69 5.35 -9.80
C GLN A 407 22.71 6.48 -9.57
N GLU A 408 23.56 6.79 -10.56
CA GLU A 408 24.58 7.87 -10.50
C GLU A 408 24.01 9.28 -10.30
N ARG A 409 22.76 9.55 -10.69
CA ARG A 409 22.14 10.89 -10.48
C ARG A 409 21.70 11.15 -9.05
N LEU A 410 21.65 10.14 -8.20
CA LEU A 410 21.19 10.26 -6.81
C LEU A 410 22.34 10.65 -5.86
N ASP A 411 23.54 10.17 -6.13
CA ASP A 411 24.73 10.46 -5.29
C ASP A 411 25.20 11.91 -5.44
N ASN A 412 25.06 12.50 -6.63
CA ASN A 412 25.42 13.90 -6.88
C ASN A 412 24.45 14.95 -6.32
N LYS A 413 23.19 14.58 -5.98
CA LYS A 413 22.21 15.51 -5.38
C LYS A 413 22.14 15.44 -3.85
N ALA A 414 22.73 14.42 -3.25
CA ALA A 414 22.87 14.34 -1.78
C ALA A 414 24.06 15.19 -1.26
N GLN A 415 24.93 15.67 -2.16
CA GLN A 415 26.12 16.48 -1.81
C GLN A 415 25.93 17.99 -1.98
N ASN A 416 24.81 18.48 -2.51
CA ASN A 416 24.46 19.90 -2.53
C ASN A 416 23.14 20.13 -1.78
N PRO A 417 23.17 20.84 -0.62
CA PRO A 417 22.00 21.12 0.21
C PRO A 417 21.01 22.11 -0.45
#